data_1f6b005a32ce4fc9b28ca96a1b444067
#
_entry.id   1f6b005a32ce4fc9b28ca96a1b444067
#
_cell.length_a   1.000
_cell.length_b   1.000
_cell.length_c   1.000
_cell.angle_alpha   90.00
_cell.angle_beta   90.00
_cell.angle_gamma   90.00
#
_symmetry.space_group_name_H-M   'P 1'
#
loop_
_entity.id
_entity.type
_entity.pdbx_description
1 polymer ?
#
loop_
_entity_poly.entity_id
_entity_poly.type
_entity_poly.pdbx_seq_one_letter_code
_entity_poly.pdbx_strand_id
1 'polypeptide(L)'
;MKLHYELNRANNSRLSDAIIQYNDVVPEILCEELIEFFEESITFRVDDHRKQAQEMQLMGDPRPQAVAYKQLLHSLIYPLGEKYERELHALCHADYMPADAPLTEIYTTGFRSLQIQKYTPEDSGYPAVHVESGADHTAKYLALIIFLNNVNIDGETVFPMCGTAVQPETGKVVIWPTGLPFYHCGNKSGSDKYILTSWFEFL
;
A
#
# COMPACT_ATOMS: atom_id res chain seq x y z
N MET A 1 24.49 -10.81 -32.06
CA MET A 1 24.69 -11.31 -30.69
C MET A 1 23.36 -11.81 -30.19
N LYS A 2 23.12 -13.13 -30.16
CA LYS A 2 21.87 -13.67 -29.56
C LYS A 2 22.11 -13.75 -28.06
N LEU A 3 21.44 -12.89 -27.30
CA LEU A 3 21.32 -13.02 -25.83
C LEU A 3 20.45 -14.25 -25.55
N HIS A 4 21.06 -15.36 -25.19
CA HIS A 4 20.36 -16.50 -24.64
C HIS A 4 20.21 -16.26 -23.14
N TYR A 5 19.01 -15.81 -22.72
CA TYR A 5 18.62 -15.84 -21.31
C TYR A 5 18.17 -17.27 -21.00
N GLU A 6 19.02 -18.09 -20.44
CA GLU A 6 18.59 -19.28 -19.75
C GLU A 6 18.07 -18.83 -18.37
N LEU A 7 16.75 -18.78 -18.23
CA LEU A 7 16.12 -18.63 -16.93
C LEU A 7 16.48 -19.84 -16.08
N ASN A 8 17.54 -19.71 -15.29
CA ASN A 8 17.89 -20.72 -14.32
C ASN A 8 16.85 -20.67 -13.19
N ARG A 9 15.90 -21.64 -13.20
CA ARG A 9 14.78 -21.74 -12.25
C ARG A 9 15.21 -22.11 -10.82
N ALA A 10 16.46 -21.91 -10.46
CA ALA A 10 16.99 -22.26 -9.15
C ALA A 10 16.56 -21.31 -8.01
N ASN A 11 16.09 -20.09 -8.32
CA ASN A 11 15.47 -19.23 -7.34
C ASN A 11 13.94 -19.27 -7.51
N ASN A 12 13.26 -19.81 -6.51
CA ASN A 12 11.80 -19.87 -6.40
C ASN A 12 11.16 -18.50 -6.06
N SER A 13 11.72 -17.37 -6.46
CA SER A 13 11.10 -16.08 -6.26
C SER A 13 9.75 -16.03 -6.98
N ARG A 14 8.70 -15.66 -6.26
CA ARG A 14 7.33 -15.56 -6.75
C ARG A 14 6.98 -14.08 -6.88
N LEU A 15 6.02 -13.77 -7.75
CA LEU A 15 5.46 -12.41 -7.83
C LEU A 15 4.95 -11.91 -6.48
N SER A 16 4.40 -12.81 -5.65
CA SER A 16 3.97 -12.50 -4.29
C SER A 16 5.07 -11.96 -3.39
N ASP A 17 6.34 -12.28 -3.67
CA ASP A 17 7.48 -11.82 -2.85
C ASP A 17 7.74 -10.31 -3.02
N ALA A 18 7.20 -9.70 -4.07
CA ALA A 18 7.21 -8.25 -4.25
C ALA A 18 6.06 -7.53 -3.51
N ILE A 19 5.18 -8.27 -2.83
CA ILE A 19 4.16 -7.71 -1.95
C ILE A 19 4.69 -7.84 -0.53
N ILE A 20 5.43 -6.81 -0.08
CA ILE A 20 6.15 -6.89 1.18
C ILE A 20 5.29 -6.32 2.32
N GLN A 21 5.23 -7.08 3.41
CA GLN A 21 4.47 -6.74 4.60
C GLN A 21 5.43 -6.36 5.73
N TYR A 22 5.22 -5.21 6.33
CA TYR A 22 5.97 -4.72 7.48
C TYR A 22 5.01 -4.64 8.68
N ASN A 23 5.21 -5.48 9.67
CA ASN A 23 4.36 -5.50 10.88
C ASN A 23 4.85 -4.45 11.88
N ASP A 24 3.95 -3.99 12.75
CA ASP A 24 4.23 -3.09 13.87
C ASP A 24 4.97 -1.80 13.49
N VAL A 25 4.70 -1.27 12.27
CA VAL A 25 5.34 -0.04 11.78
C VAL A 25 4.70 1.21 12.39
N VAL A 26 3.37 1.26 12.34
CA VAL A 26 2.61 2.37 12.90
C VAL A 26 2.15 1.97 14.31
N PRO A 27 2.55 2.72 15.36
CA PRO A 27 2.13 2.41 16.72
C PRO A 27 0.61 2.34 16.86
N GLU A 28 0.11 1.39 17.64
CA GLU A 28 -1.32 1.17 17.86
C GLU A 28 -2.04 2.45 18.30
N ILE A 29 -1.42 3.20 19.22
CA ILE A 29 -1.97 4.47 19.70
C ILE A 29 -2.17 5.48 18.56
N LEU A 30 -1.24 5.54 17.59
CA LEU A 30 -1.38 6.44 16.44
C LEU A 30 -2.48 5.95 15.49
N CYS A 31 -2.67 4.64 15.36
CA CYS A 31 -3.77 4.07 14.59
C CYS A 31 -5.12 4.45 15.20
N GLU A 32 -5.26 4.33 16.52
CA GLU A 32 -6.45 4.73 17.28
C GLU A 32 -6.74 6.22 17.12
N GLU A 33 -5.74 7.07 17.31
CA GLU A 33 -5.88 8.52 17.12
C GLU A 33 -6.29 8.90 15.69
N LEU A 34 -5.79 8.20 14.68
CA LEU A 34 -6.19 8.43 13.27
C LEU A 34 -7.63 7.99 13.00
N ILE A 35 -8.09 6.92 13.64
CA ILE A 35 -9.49 6.48 13.57
C ILE A 35 -10.40 7.51 14.24
N GLU A 36 -10.09 7.95 15.47
CA GLU A 36 -10.85 8.98 16.18
C GLU A 36 -10.92 10.27 15.36
N PHE A 37 -9.79 10.71 14.83
CA PHE A 37 -9.72 11.89 13.97
C PHE A 37 -10.59 11.76 12.72
N PHE A 38 -10.65 10.57 12.11
CA PHE A 38 -11.52 10.29 10.97
C PHE A 38 -13.00 10.38 11.37
N GLU A 39 -13.40 9.75 12.49
CA GLU A 39 -14.79 9.73 12.95
C GLU A 39 -15.32 11.13 13.33
N GLU A 40 -14.43 12.02 13.80
CA GLU A 40 -14.75 13.41 14.11
C GLU A 40 -14.72 14.34 12.90
N SER A 41 -14.29 13.84 11.73
CA SER A 41 -14.06 14.66 10.54
C SER A 41 -15.24 14.61 9.57
N ILE A 42 -15.29 15.60 8.68
CA ILE A 42 -16.18 15.55 7.53
C ILE A 42 -15.60 14.55 6.53
N THR A 43 -16.35 13.50 6.27
CA THR A 43 -16.03 12.46 5.30
C THR A 43 -16.95 12.55 4.09
N PHE A 44 -16.53 11.96 2.98
CA PHE A 44 -17.38 11.79 1.81
C PHE A 44 -17.63 10.31 1.55
N ARG A 45 -18.83 9.99 1.08
CA ARG A 45 -19.24 8.63 0.75
C ARG A 45 -18.93 8.34 -0.71
N VAL A 46 -18.18 7.27 -0.96
CA VAL A 46 -18.08 6.62 -2.27
C VAL A 46 -19.07 5.45 -2.25
N ASP A 47 -19.97 5.43 -3.21
CA ASP A 47 -21.01 4.39 -3.31
C ASP A 47 -21.30 4.08 -4.77
N ASP A 48 -20.48 3.24 -5.37
CA ASP A 48 -20.64 2.76 -6.72
C ASP A 48 -20.36 1.24 -6.80
N HIS A 49 -20.55 0.66 -7.99
CA HIS A 49 -20.34 -0.77 -8.23
C HIS A 49 -18.87 -1.23 -8.06
N ARG A 50 -17.94 -0.30 -8.01
CA ARG A 50 -16.49 -0.58 -7.89
C ARG A 50 -16.05 -0.53 -6.44
N LYS A 51 -16.63 0.38 -5.63
CA LYS A 51 -16.18 0.68 -4.28
C LYS A 51 -17.32 1.26 -3.43
N GLN A 52 -17.42 0.78 -2.21
CA GLN A 52 -18.27 1.38 -1.18
C GLN A 52 -17.42 1.66 0.05
N ALA A 53 -17.27 2.93 0.40
CA ALA A 53 -16.45 3.38 1.54
C ALA A 53 -16.82 4.79 1.98
N GLN A 54 -16.49 5.14 3.22
CA GLN A 54 -16.33 6.52 3.66
C GLN A 54 -14.86 6.92 3.56
N GLU A 55 -14.58 8.13 3.10
CA GLU A 55 -13.23 8.57 2.81
C GLU A 55 -12.93 9.97 3.32
N MET A 56 -11.68 10.20 3.71
CA MET A 56 -11.16 11.50 4.08
C MET A 56 -9.73 11.68 3.55
N GLN A 57 -9.46 12.83 2.94
CA GLN A 57 -8.10 13.21 2.55
C GLN A 57 -7.40 13.90 3.72
N LEU A 58 -6.34 13.29 4.22
CA LEU A 58 -5.47 13.88 5.23
C LEU A 58 -4.52 14.92 4.62
N MET A 59 -4.07 14.68 3.36
CA MET A 59 -3.26 15.66 2.62
C MET A 59 -4.10 16.89 2.30
N GLY A 60 -3.55 18.07 2.58
CA GLY A 60 -4.28 19.33 2.38
C GLY A 60 -5.16 19.75 3.55
N ASP A 61 -5.41 18.89 4.54
CA ASP A 61 -6.10 19.27 5.76
C ASP A 61 -5.22 20.23 6.58
N PRO A 62 -5.70 21.46 6.89
CA PRO A 62 -4.91 22.48 7.56
C PRO A 62 -4.92 22.35 9.09
N ARG A 63 -5.73 21.46 9.66
CA ARG A 63 -5.83 21.30 11.12
C ARG A 63 -4.46 20.93 11.71
N PRO A 64 -4.07 21.50 12.87
CA PRO A 64 -2.76 21.20 13.48
C PRO A 64 -2.53 19.71 13.72
N GLN A 65 -3.55 18.97 14.14
CA GLN A 65 -3.50 17.52 14.31
C GLN A 65 -3.18 16.80 12.99
N ALA A 66 -3.88 17.15 11.91
CA ALA A 66 -3.62 16.57 10.59
C ALA A 66 -2.18 16.85 10.11
N VAL A 67 -1.66 18.04 10.39
CA VAL A 67 -0.26 18.38 10.08
C VAL A 67 0.71 17.50 10.88
N ALA A 68 0.46 17.31 12.18
CA ALA A 68 1.27 16.45 13.04
C ALA A 68 1.23 14.97 12.57
N TYR A 69 0.04 14.44 12.26
CA TYR A 69 -0.10 13.07 11.75
C TYR A 69 0.63 12.87 10.41
N LYS A 70 0.55 13.83 9.49
CA LYS A 70 1.32 13.79 8.24
C LYS A 70 2.82 13.70 8.47
N GLN A 71 3.35 14.48 9.41
CA GLN A 71 4.78 14.47 9.75
C GLN A 71 5.20 13.14 10.37
N LEU A 72 4.41 12.61 11.32
CA LEU A 72 4.68 11.32 11.96
C LEU A 72 4.63 10.18 10.93
N LEU A 73 3.58 10.11 10.14
CA LEU A 73 3.43 9.09 9.10
C LEU A 73 4.57 9.17 8.08
N HIS A 74 4.96 10.37 7.66
CA HIS A 74 6.10 10.54 6.75
C HIS A 74 7.39 9.99 7.37
N SER A 75 7.66 10.30 8.64
CA SER A 75 8.87 9.82 9.31
C SER A 75 8.93 8.30 9.48
N LEU A 76 7.77 7.64 9.65
CA LEU A 76 7.67 6.19 9.79
C LEU A 76 7.76 5.46 8.45
N ILE A 77 7.13 6.01 7.41
CA ILE A 77 6.89 5.29 6.16
C ILE A 77 7.91 5.62 5.08
N TYR A 78 8.44 6.85 5.04
CA TYR A 78 9.42 7.22 4.03
C TYR A 78 10.64 6.28 3.99
N PRO A 79 11.24 5.88 5.13
CA PRO A 79 12.35 4.93 5.14
C PRO A 79 11.99 3.53 4.62
N LEU A 80 10.69 3.17 4.63
CA LEU A 80 10.25 1.88 4.10
C LEU A 80 10.33 1.80 2.58
N GLY A 81 10.23 2.91 1.87
CA GLY A 81 10.43 2.94 0.42
C GLY A 81 11.83 2.46 0.04
N GLU A 82 12.86 3.03 0.66
CA GLU A 82 14.25 2.60 0.45
C GLU A 82 14.49 1.16 0.91
N LYS A 83 13.88 0.77 2.05
CA LYS A 83 13.98 -0.60 2.55
C LYS A 83 13.35 -1.58 1.56
N TYR A 84 12.17 -1.27 1.05
CA TYR A 84 11.46 -2.06 0.06
C TYR A 84 12.31 -2.28 -1.20
N GLU A 85 12.93 -1.22 -1.73
CA GLU A 85 13.78 -1.31 -2.90
C GLU A 85 14.99 -2.22 -2.68
N ARG A 86 15.64 -2.10 -1.52
CA ARG A 86 16.76 -3.00 -1.15
C ARG A 86 16.31 -4.45 -1.03
N GLU A 87 15.15 -4.71 -0.44
CA GLU A 87 14.60 -6.06 -0.29
C GLU A 87 14.19 -6.64 -1.65
N LEU A 88 13.56 -5.83 -2.51
CA LEU A 88 13.21 -6.24 -3.86
C LEU A 88 14.46 -6.53 -4.71
N HIS A 89 15.50 -5.70 -4.58
CA HIS A 89 16.78 -5.93 -5.24
C HIS A 89 17.41 -7.24 -4.78
N ALA A 90 17.31 -7.59 -3.51
CA ALA A 90 17.85 -8.85 -2.97
C ALA A 90 17.13 -10.10 -3.53
N LEU A 91 15.91 -9.95 -4.06
CA LEU A 91 15.18 -11.01 -4.77
C LEU A 91 15.71 -11.20 -6.20
N CYS A 92 16.43 -10.24 -6.75
CA CYS A 92 17.03 -10.34 -8.07
C CYS A 92 18.21 -11.33 -8.05
N HIS A 93 18.37 -12.08 -9.12
CA HIS A 93 19.46 -13.04 -9.21
C HIS A 93 20.82 -12.31 -9.33
N ALA A 94 21.78 -12.65 -8.47
CA ALA A 94 23.12 -12.04 -8.46
C ALA A 94 23.86 -12.10 -9.80
N ASP A 95 23.54 -13.10 -10.65
CA ASP A 95 24.13 -13.25 -11.99
C ASP A 95 23.65 -12.19 -12.98
N TYR A 96 22.49 -11.57 -12.72
CA TYR A 96 21.88 -10.56 -13.60
C TYR A 96 22.00 -9.14 -13.05
N MET A 97 22.19 -9.03 -11.75
CA MET A 97 22.24 -7.76 -11.05
C MET A 97 23.30 -7.83 -9.95
N PRO A 98 24.50 -7.26 -10.17
CA PRO A 98 25.53 -7.22 -9.14
C PRO A 98 25.00 -6.59 -7.85
N ALA A 99 25.46 -7.08 -6.71
CA ALA A 99 25.01 -6.59 -5.40
C ALA A 99 25.32 -5.09 -5.16
N ASP A 100 26.29 -4.55 -5.92
CA ASP A 100 26.70 -3.15 -5.92
C ASP A 100 26.13 -2.36 -7.11
N ALA A 101 25.26 -2.97 -7.93
CA ALA A 101 24.56 -2.23 -8.97
C ALA A 101 23.78 -1.09 -8.32
N PRO A 102 23.99 0.16 -8.78
CA PRO A 102 23.20 1.26 -8.25
C PRO A 102 21.72 0.96 -8.52
N LEU A 103 20.93 0.87 -7.45
CA LEU A 103 19.48 0.97 -7.60
C LEU A 103 19.22 2.28 -8.34
N THR A 104 18.33 2.26 -9.31
CA THR A 104 17.88 3.49 -9.95
C THR A 104 17.56 4.46 -8.84
N GLU A 105 18.22 5.61 -8.81
CA GLU A 105 17.90 6.66 -7.84
C GLU A 105 16.44 7.05 -8.04
N ILE A 106 15.56 6.44 -7.26
CA ILE A 106 14.14 6.75 -7.30
C ILE A 106 13.97 7.97 -6.40
N TYR A 107 13.96 9.13 -7.00
CA TYR A 107 13.68 10.38 -6.31
C TYR A 107 12.20 10.40 -5.95
N THR A 108 11.89 10.02 -4.72
CA THR A 108 10.55 10.17 -4.21
C THR A 108 10.35 11.55 -3.64
N THR A 109 9.35 12.28 -4.09
CA THR A 109 8.93 13.54 -3.50
C THR A 109 8.24 13.38 -2.15
N GLY A 110 8.10 12.16 -1.68
CA GLY A 110 7.27 11.82 -0.52
C GLY A 110 5.82 11.49 -0.93
N PHE A 111 4.95 11.43 0.06
CA PHE A 111 3.54 11.13 -0.16
C PHE A 111 2.80 12.36 -0.66
N ARG A 112 2.19 12.27 -1.85
CA ARG A 112 1.31 13.32 -2.37
C ARG A 112 -0.15 13.11 -1.97
N SER A 113 -0.50 11.92 -1.55
CA SER A 113 -1.83 11.57 -1.08
C SER A 113 -1.72 10.76 0.20
N LEU A 114 -2.56 11.05 1.17
CA LEU A 114 -2.78 10.27 2.39
C LEU A 114 -4.29 10.23 2.58
N GLN A 115 -4.91 9.11 2.26
CA GLN A 115 -6.35 8.95 2.30
C GLN A 115 -6.74 7.91 3.35
N ILE A 116 -7.54 8.32 4.34
CA ILE A 116 -8.15 7.38 5.29
C ILE A 116 -9.48 6.92 4.71
N GLN A 117 -9.74 5.61 4.79
CA GLN A 117 -10.94 4.96 4.26
C GLN A 117 -11.52 4.04 5.33
N LYS A 118 -12.83 4.14 5.51
CA LYS A 118 -13.63 3.24 6.35
C LYS A 118 -14.53 2.38 5.50
N TYR A 119 -14.53 1.08 5.76
CA TYR A 119 -15.45 0.09 5.21
C TYR A 119 -16.22 -0.53 6.36
N THR A 120 -17.55 -0.53 6.25
CA THR A 120 -18.43 -1.18 7.23
C THR A 120 -18.84 -2.59 6.75
N PRO A 121 -19.41 -3.44 7.64
CA PRO A 121 -19.93 -4.74 7.23
C PRO A 121 -21.06 -4.68 6.18
N GLU A 122 -21.73 -3.55 6.04
CA GLU A 122 -22.77 -3.34 5.03
C GLU A 122 -22.17 -3.01 3.65
N ASP A 123 -20.92 -2.53 3.60
CA ASP A 123 -20.23 -2.19 2.37
C ASP A 123 -19.80 -3.44 1.62
N SER A 124 -19.76 -3.35 0.29
CA SER A 124 -19.17 -4.41 -0.55
C SER A 124 -17.64 -4.45 -0.51
N GLY A 125 -17.00 -3.48 0.14
CA GLY A 125 -15.55 -3.29 0.09
C GLY A 125 -15.09 -2.58 -1.18
N TYR A 126 -13.98 -3.02 -1.75
CA TYR A 126 -13.49 -2.57 -3.05
C TYR A 126 -13.34 -3.78 -3.99
N PRO A 127 -14.46 -4.36 -4.47
CA PRO A 127 -14.44 -5.59 -5.25
C PRO A 127 -13.88 -5.43 -6.66
N ALA A 128 -13.81 -4.20 -7.19
CA ALA A 128 -13.23 -3.98 -8.50
C ALA A 128 -11.73 -4.29 -8.51
N VAL A 129 -11.35 -5.28 -9.30
CA VAL A 129 -9.93 -5.63 -9.50
C VAL A 129 -9.26 -4.55 -10.33
N HIS A 130 -8.21 -3.92 -9.79
CA HIS A 130 -7.55 -2.76 -10.39
C HIS A 130 -6.04 -2.76 -10.14
N VAL A 131 -5.36 -1.87 -10.82
CA VAL A 131 -3.97 -1.45 -10.55
C VAL A 131 -3.96 0.05 -10.24
N GLU A 132 -2.92 0.50 -9.55
CA GLU A 132 -2.81 1.91 -9.13
C GLU A 132 -2.21 2.82 -10.18
N SER A 133 -1.48 2.27 -11.16
CA SER A 133 -0.93 3.02 -12.28
C SER A 133 -1.89 3.04 -13.46
N GLY A 134 -1.97 4.18 -14.15
CA GLY A 134 -2.82 4.36 -15.32
C GLY A 134 -2.53 5.68 -16.02
N ALA A 135 -3.32 6.03 -17.03
CA ALA A 135 -3.10 7.24 -17.83
C ALA A 135 -3.04 8.53 -16.99
N ASP A 136 -3.84 8.58 -15.91
CA ASP A 136 -3.92 9.75 -15.02
C ASP A 136 -3.00 9.65 -13.80
N HIS A 137 -2.25 8.53 -13.64
CA HIS A 137 -1.43 8.22 -12.46
C HIS A 137 -0.08 7.63 -12.85
N THR A 138 0.57 8.20 -13.85
CA THR A 138 1.83 7.70 -14.41
C THR A 138 3.03 7.86 -13.49
N ALA A 139 2.96 8.79 -12.53
CA ALA A 139 4.04 9.04 -11.58
C ALA A 139 4.08 8.03 -10.42
N LYS A 140 2.98 7.33 -10.13
CA LYS A 140 2.92 6.34 -9.05
C LYS A 140 3.73 5.10 -9.43
N TYR A 141 4.66 4.68 -8.57
CA TYR A 141 5.44 3.47 -8.83
C TYR A 141 5.30 2.41 -7.72
N LEU A 142 5.11 2.81 -6.46
CA LEU A 142 4.74 1.91 -5.37
C LEU A 142 3.43 2.38 -4.74
N ALA A 143 2.58 1.43 -4.44
CA ALA A 143 1.39 1.63 -3.62
C ALA A 143 1.66 1.13 -2.21
N LEU A 144 0.99 1.73 -1.23
CA LEU A 144 0.99 1.26 0.14
C LEU A 144 -0.38 1.35 0.79
N ILE A 145 -0.64 0.40 1.67
CA ILE A 145 -1.75 0.39 2.62
C ILE A 145 -1.19 0.30 4.03
N ILE A 146 -1.75 1.09 4.94
CA ILE A 146 -1.60 0.93 6.38
C ILE A 146 -2.94 0.46 6.91
N PHE A 147 -2.97 -0.65 7.62
CA PHE A 147 -4.15 -1.09 8.34
C PHE A 147 -4.18 -0.43 9.71
N LEU A 148 -5.25 0.32 9.99
CA LEU A 148 -5.39 1.07 11.25
C LEU A 148 -6.03 0.23 12.36
N ASN A 149 -6.69 -0.88 12.00
CA ASN A 149 -7.26 -1.80 12.97
C ASN A 149 -7.20 -3.25 12.50
N ASN A 150 -7.36 -4.17 13.45
CA ASN A 150 -7.50 -5.58 13.17
C ASN A 150 -8.88 -5.89 12.59
N VAL A 151 -8.93 -6.78 11.59
CA VAL A 151 -10.17 -7.37 11.09
C VAL A 151 -9.97 -8.89 11.06
N ASN A 152 -10.74 -9.60 11.88
CA ASN A 152 -10.56 -11.04 12.09
C ASN A 152 -11.39 -11.90 11.12
N ILE A 153 -12.36 -11.32 10.43
CA ILE A 153 -13.27 -12.02 9.51
C ILE A 153 -13.30 -11.26 8.19
N ASP A 154 -12.81 -11.90 7.15
CA ASP A 154 -12.72 -11.33 5.80
C ASP A 154 -11.91 -10.01 5.76
N GLY A 155 -12.17 -9.12 4.81
CA GLY A 155 -11.57 -7.78 4.72
C GLY A 155 -10.16 -7.74 4.13
N GLU A 156 -9.64 -8.86 3.62
CA GLU A 156 -8.30 -8.95 3.04
C GLU A 156 -8.14 -8.04 1.82
N THR A 157 -6.91 -7.60 1.60
CA THR A 157 -6.47 -7.10 0.29
C THR A 157 -5.95 -8.30 -0.51
N VAL A 158 -6.63 -8.62 -1.60
CA VAL A 158 -6.37 -9.81 -2.42
C VAL A 158 -5.62 -9.44 -3.69
N PHE A 159 -4.59 -10.21 -4.04
CA PHE A 159 -3.79 -10.07 -5.26
C PHE A 159 -3.96 -11.33 -6.12
N PRO A 160 -5.00 -11.40 -6.97
CA PRO A 160 -5.39 -12.63 -7.67
C PRO A 160 -4.29 -13.21 -8.57
N MET A 161 -3.55 -12.35 -9.30
CA MET A 161 -2.46 -12.80 -10.19
C MET A 161 -1.22 -13.26 -9.44
N CYS A 162 -1.03 -12.79 -8.20
CA CYS A 162 0.08 -13.20 -7.34
C CYS A 162 -0.28 -14.39 -6.45
N GLY A 163 -1.57 -14.80 -6.41
CA GLY A 163 -2.05 -15.91 -5.60
C GLY A 163 -1.89 -15.68 -4.09
N THR A 164 -2.03 -14.42 -3.63
CA THR A 164 -1.88 -14.05 -2.23
C THR A 164 -2.95 -13.08 -1.77
N ALA A 165 -3.17 -13.06 -0.46
CA ALA A 165 -4.05 -12.12 0.23
C ALA A 165 -3.37 -11.64 1.52
N VAL A 166 -3.66 -10.41 1.91
CA VAL A 166 -3.11 -9.79 3.11
C VAL A 166 -4.23 -9.46 4.08
N GLN A 167 -4.12 -10.03 5.27
CA GLN A 167 -5.07 -9.80 6.36
C GLN A 167 -4.79 -8.45 7.03
N PRO A 168 -5.84 -7.65 7.33
CA PRO A 168 -5.71 -6.43 8.10
C PRO A 168 -5.24 -6.69 9.54
N GLU A 169 -4.13 -6.08 9.92
CA GLU A 169 -3.61 -6.08 11.28
C GLU A 169 -3.14 -4.67 11.66
N THR A 170 -3.48 -4.21 12.84
CA THR A 170 -3.16 -2.85 13.32
C THR A 170 -1.68 -2.54 13.15
N GLY A 171 -1.39 -1.38 12.54
CA GLY A 171 -0.03 -0.89 12.35
C GLY A 171 0.77 -1.56 11.24
N LYS A 172 0.21 -2.57 10.56
CA LYS A 172 0.84 -3.23 9.41
C LYS A 172 0.86 -2.30 8.20
N VAL A 173 2.01 -2.20 7.55
CA VAL A 173 2.19 -1.53 6.26
C VAL A 173 2.46 -2.58 5.18
N VAL A 174 1.77 -2.47 4.07
CA VAL A 174 1.99 -3.32 2.89
C VAL A 174 2.39 -2.45 1.72
N ILE A 175 3.46 -2.81 1.02
CA ILE A 175 3.99 -2.09 -0.14
C ILE A 175 4.08 -3.04 -1.32
N TRP A 176 3.67 -2.57 -2.52
CA TRP A 176 3.74 -3.32 -3.77
C TRP A 176 3.87 -2.39 -4.98
N PRO A 177 4.36 -2.88 -6.15
CA PRO A 177 4.43 -2.10 -7.38
C PRO A 177 3.03 -1.73 -7.90
N THR A 178 2.87 -0.53 -8.44
CA THR A 178 1.55 -0.01 -8.87
C THR A 178 1.01 -0.60 -10.16
N GLY A 179 1.87 -1.20 -10.98
CA GLY A 179 1.53 -1.70 -12.32
C GLY A 179 1.21 -3.19 -12.38
N LEU A 180 1.12 -3.70 -13.61
CA LEU A 180 0.97 -5.13 -13.88
C LEU A 180 2.18 -5.91 -13.37
N PRO A 181 2.02 -7.11 -12.78
CA PRO A 181 0.77 -7.89 -12.63
C PRO A 181 0.08 -7.73 -11.27
N PHE A 182 0.32 -6.64 -10.55
CA PHE A 182 -0.15 -6.43 -9.17
C PHE A 182 -1.60 -5.93 -9.12
N TYR A 183 -2.49 -6.57 -9.90
CA TYR A 183 -3.93 -6.38 -9.73
C TYR A 183 -4.36 -6.78 -8.34
N HIS A 184 -5.19 -5.94 -7.73
CA HIS A 184 -5.71 -6.20 -6.39
C HIS A 184 -7.14 -5.70 -6.23
N CYS A 185 -7.79 -6.20 -5.17
CA CYS A 185 -9.11 -5.78 -4.72
C CYS A 185 -9.20 -5.92 -3.20
N GLY A 186 -10.19 -5.27 -2.60
CA GLY A 186 -10.49 -5.37 -1.17
C GLY A 186 -11.74 -6.18 -0.94
N ASN A 187 -11.63 -7.30 -0.22
CA ASN A 187 -12.78 -8.07 0.18
C ASN A 187 -13.71 -7.30 1.12
N LYS A 188 -14.97 -7.66 1.13
CA LYS A 188 -15.94 -7.24 2.13
C LYS A 188 -15.39 -7.54 3.53
N SER A 189 -15.62 -6.64 4.47
CA SER A 189 -15.14 -6.79 5.84
C SER A 189 -16.26 -7.28 6.76
N GLY A 190 -15.94 -8.18 7.68
CA GLY A 190 -16.88 -8.68 8.68
C GLY A 190 -17.08 -7.73 9.87
N SER A 191 -16.25 -6.69 9.98
CA SER A 191 -16.34 -5.61 10.96
C SER A 191 -15.87 -4.30 10.34
N ASP A 192 -16.02 -3.18 11.03
CA ASP A 192 -15.46 -1.91 10.58
C ASP A 192 -13.96 -2.06 10.30
N LYS A 193 -13.55 -1.69 9.09
CA LYS A 193 -12.15 -1.72 8.63
C LYS A 193 -11.71 -0.31 8.29
N TYR A 194 -10.61 0.12 8.90
CA TYR A 194 -9.98 1.39 8.60
C TYR A 194 -8.61 1.17 7.98
N ILE A 195 -8.38 1.83 6.87
CA ILE A 195 -7.07 1.81 6.19
C ILE A 195 -6.65 3.23 5.86
N LEU A 196 -5.34 3.42 5.74
CA LEU A 196 -4.77 4.60 5.12
C LEU A 196 -4.02 4.16 3.86
N THR A 197 -4.31 4.81 2.73
CA THR A 197 -3.66 4.55 1.44
C THR A 197 -2.78 5.70 1.02
N SER A 198 -1.66 5.37 0.38
CA SER A 198 -0.73 6.34 -0.18
C SER A 198 0.10 5.71 -1.31
N TRP A 199 0.91 6.54 -1.96
CA TRP A 199 1.78 6.11 -3.06
C TRP A 199 3.14 6.79 -2.97
N PHE A 200 4.20 6.06 -3.33
CA PHE A 200 5.47 6.66 -3.70
C PHE A 200 5.40 7.04 -5.18
N GLU A 201 5.86 8.24 -5.51
CA GLU A 201 5.75 8.80 -6.85
C GLU A 201 7.12 9.25 -7.36
N PHE A 202 7.36 9.08 -8.66
CA PHE A 202 8.51 9.67 -9.33
C PHE A 202 8.37 11.21 -9.36
N LEU A 203 9.53 11.90 -9.30
CA LEU A 203 9.64 13.34 -9.50
C LEU A 203 9.39 13.74 -10.96
#